data_3cbff6820220cbad04f708f4c05ec1b6
#
_entry.id   3cbff6820220cbad04f708f4c05ec1b6
#
_cell.length_a   1.000
_cell.length_b   1.000
_cell.length_c   1.000
_cell.angle_alpha   90.00
_cell.angle_beta   90.00
_cell.angle_gamma   90.00
#
_symmetry.space_group_name_H-M   'P 1'
#
loop_
_entity.id
_entity.type
_entity.pdbx_description
1 polymer ?
#
loop_
_entity_poly.entity_id
_entity_poly.type
_entity_poly.pdbx_seq_one_letter_code
_entity_poly.pdbx_strand_id
1 'polypeptide(L)'
;MENSRIDDSIRSERIKMRTQEIAMKYRRDSILMKKEMLIQQAENKVLHLNQWLYGGEIVLLVFMLIAGAWIAYRSRKRDKEEWMMRNAMTSLRLKNIRNRISPHFIFNVLNREISSLKDRESNHRLYELVKLIRYNLELTESLAVTLAEELDFVKTYIGLEEQVLQPGFEFHIDIDPALDIHRVKIPVMLLQIPVENAVKHALSCKDGIRMLWIEVKKDKDCIKALVRDNGGGFKVKSNSYGTGTGMKVLSQTIQLLNSYNRYPLIMQINNVEIKERGELGCEVKFTIPLDYSYLLGRAKDTNLWKRCIEQLSLMMKRVQ
;
A
#
# COMPACT_ATOMS: atom_id res chain seq x y z
N MET A 1 59.71 49.12 -99.98
CA MET A 1 59.27 49.84 -98.75
C MET A 1 57.81 49.56 -98.34
N GLU A 2 56.93 49.24 -99.26
CA GLU A 2 55.48 49.03 -98.97
C GLU A 2 55.17 47.69 -98.24
N ASN A 3 55.84 46.59 -98.58
CA ASN A 3 55.69 45.30 -97.95
C ASN A 3 56.09 45.26 -96.46
N SER A 4 57.08 46.07 -96.06
CA SER A 4 57.51 46.15 -94.65
C SER A 4 56.54 46.87 -93.80
N ARG A 5 55.77 47.85 -94.30
CA ARG A 5 54.71 48.56 -93.54
C ARG A 5 53.47 47.73 -93.35
N ILE A 6 53.13 46.85 -94.31
CA ILE A 6 52.00 45.93 -94.20
C ILE A 6 52.32 44.84 -93.18
N ASP A 7 53.55 44.31 -93.17
CA ASP A 7 53.92 43.27 -92.18
C ASP A 7 54.00 43.81 -90.75
N ASP A 8 54.44 45.06 -90.56
CA ASP A 8 54.41 45.71 -89.25
C ASP A 8 52.99 46.04 -88.79
N SER A 9 52.08 46.38 -89.71
CA SER A 9 50.65 46.57 -89.38
C SER A 9 50.00 45.28 -88.96
N ILE A 10 50.20 44.20 -89.70
CA ILE A 10 49.64 42.85 -89.36
C ILE A 10 50.20 42.35 -88.00
N ARG A 11 51.49 42.61 -87.75
CA ARG A 11 52.10 42.22 -86.46
C ARG A 11 51.53 43.02 -85.29
N SER A 12 51.34 44.33 -85.53
CA SER A 12 50.68 45.19 -84.51
C SER A 12 49.22 44.78 -84.20
N GLU A 13 48.46 44.43 -85.25
CA GLU A 13 47.09 43.92 -85.03
C GLU A 13 47.05 42.59 -84.33
N ARG A 14 47.96 41.65 -84.60
CA ARG A 14 48.08 40.37 -83.87
C ARG A 14 48.46 40.57 -82.40
N ILE A 15 49.34 41.52 -82.10
CA ILE A 15 49.73 41.85 -80.74
C ILE A 15 48.51 42.45 -80.03
N LYS A 16 47.76 43.39 -80.67
CA LYS A 16 46.51 43.93 -80.04
C LYS A 16 45.46 42.86 -79.78
N MET A 17 45.21 41.95 -80.73
CA MET A 17 44.30 40.87 -80.55
C MET A 17 44.68 39.91 -79.36
N ARG A 18 45.99 39.55 -79.31
CA ARG A 18 46.51 38.71 -78.19
C ARG A 18 46.39 39.42 -76.82
N THR A 19 46.69 40.71 -76.76
CA THR A 19 46.53 41.47 -75.51
C THR A 19 45.10 41.63 -75.09
N GLN A 20 44.19 41.80 -76.05
CA GLN A 20 42.76 41.81 -75.77
C GLN A 20 42.22 40.38 -75.25
N GLU A 21 42.70 39.33 -75.89
CA GLU A 21 42.38 37.96 -75.50
C GLU A 21 42.86 37.62 -74.07
N ILE A 22 44.11 38.01 -73.78
CA ILE A 22 44.67 37.88 -72.42
C ILE A 22 43.88 38.74 -71.42
N ALA A 23 43.56 39.99 -71.76
CA ALA A 23 42.77 40.86 -70.87
C ALA A 23 41.33 40.29 -70.58
N MET A 24 40.72 39.73 -71.65
CA MET A 24 39.39 39.04 -71.44
C MET A 24 39.51 37.78 -70.59
N LYS A 25 40.60 37.03 -70.82
CA LYS A 25 40.85 35.84 -69.97
C LYS A 25 41.02 36.21 -68.49
N TYR A 26 41.85 37.20 -68.20
CA TYR A 26 42.01 37.71 -66.83
C TYR A 26 40.73 38.26 -66.23
N ARG A 27 39.90 38.96 -66.95
CA ARG A 27 38.60 39.41 -66.47
C ARG A 27 37.67 38.25 -66.14
N ARG A 28 37.63 37.23 -66.98
CA ARG A 28 36.81 36.03 -66.79
C ARG A 28 37.27 35.26 -65.57
N ASP A 29 38.58 35.03 -65.40
CA ASP A 29 39.17 34.35 -64.29
C ASP A 29 38.95 35.12 -62.97
N SER A 30 39.05 36.44 -62.97
CA SER A 30 38.74 37.29 -61.82
C SER A 30 37.26 37.23 -61.43
N ILE A 31 36.37 37.21 -62.43
CA ILE A 31 34.90 37.05 -62.13
C ILE A 31 34.59 35.65 -61.55
N LEU A 32 35.23 34.61 -62.10
CA LEU A 32 35.11 33.25 -61.61
C LEU A 32 35.57 33.10 -60.14
N MET A 33 36.80 33.63 -59.85
CA MET A 33 37.33 33.65 -58.48
C MET A 33 36.43 34.40 -57.51
N LYS A 34 35.85 35.55 -57.88
CA LYS A 34 34.91 36.29 -57.06
C LYS A 34 33.62 35.48 -56.81
N LYS A 35 33.13 34.75 -57.79
CA LYS A 35 31.97 33.93 -57.73
C LYS A 35 32.21 32.76 -56.78
N GLU A 36 33.34 32.07 -56.91
CA GLU A 36 33.76 30.97 -56.03
C GLU A 36 33.86 31.42 -54.55
N MET A 37 34.53 32.61 -54.37
CA MET A 37 34.65 33.16 -53.00
C MET A 37 33.29 33.48 -52.36
N LEU A 38 32.34 34.03 -53.14
CA LEU A 38 30.98 34.30 -52.66
C LEU A 38 30.22 33.03 -52.33
N ILE A 39 30.36 31.96 -53.13
CA ILE A 39 29.76 30.68 -52.89
C ILE A 39 30.34 30.09 -51.58
N GLN A 40 31.66 30.09 -51.43
CA GLN A 40 32.35 29.60 -50.25
C GLN A 40 31.94 30.36 -48.95
N GLN A 41 31.78 31.67 -49.04
CA GLN A 41 31.30 32.50 -47.96
C GLN A 41 29.83 32.17 -47.60
N ALA A 42 28.97 31.92 -48.59
CA ALA A 42 27.61 31.54 -48.38
C ALA A 42 27.49 30.13 -47.70
N GLU A 43 28.30 29.17 -48.20
CA GLU A 43 28.36 27.81 -47.61
C GLU A 43 28.83 27.85 -46.14
N ASN A 44 29.89 28.63 -45.86
CA ASN A 44 30.36 28.77 -44.46
C ASN A 44 29.29 29.40 -43.55
N LYS A 45 28.54 30.41 -44.04
CA LYS A 45 27.43 30.98 -43.27
C LYS A 45 26.31 29.96 -42.98
N VAL A 46 25.94 29.14 -43.95
CA VAL A 46 24.94 28.07 -43.78
C VAL A 46 25.45 27.04 -42.79
N LEU A 47 26.72 26.66 -42.87
CA LEU A 47 27.34 25.70 -41.95
C LEU A 47 27.32 26.21 -40.50
N HIS A 48 27.69 27.46 -40.29
CA HIS A 48 27.61 28.08 -38.96
C HIS A 48 26.19 28.19 -38.46
N LEU A 49 25.21 28.54 -39.28
CA LEU A 49 23.82 28.61 -38.91
C LEU A 49 23.28 27.24 -38.45
N ASN A 50 23.59 26.17 -39.22
CA ASN A 50 23.23 24.82 -38.87
C ASN A 50 23.87 24.35 -37.54
N GLN A 51 25.15 24.69 -37.32
CA GLN A 51 25.82 24.38 -36.04
C GLN A 51 25.12 25.05 -34.86
N TRP A 52 24.67 26.31 -34.98
CA TRP A 52 23.92 27.01 -33.95
C TRP A 52 22.52 26.38 -33.72
N LEU A 53 21.85 25.97 -34.81
CA LEU A 53 20.55 25.28 -34.70
C LEU A 53 20.67 23.94 -33.97
N TYR A 54 21.62 23.07 -34.36
CA TYR A 54 21.84 21.80 -33.67
C TYR A 54 22.30 21.99 -32.23
N GLY A 55 23.14 22.97 -31.97
CA GLY A 55 23.53 23.34 -30.60
C GLY A 55 22.32 23.73 -29.74
N GLY A 56 21.44 24.56 -30.31
CA GLY A 56 20.19 24.97 -29.64
C GLY A 56 19.23 23.79 -29.35
N GLU A 57 19.06 22.87 -30.31
CA GLU A 57 18.25 21.65 -30.12
C GLU A 57 18.80 20.77 -28.99
N ILE A 58 20.13 20.57 -28.95
CA ILE A 58 20.76 19.77 -27.90
C ILE A 58 20.53 20.40 -26.51
N VAL A 59 20.71 21.72 -26.38
CA VAL A 59 20.49 22.47 -25.14
C VAL A 59 19.03 22.31 -24.68
N LEU A 60 18.08 22.42 -25.62
CA LEU A 60 16.65 22.30 -25.36
C LEU A 60 16.28 20.88 -24.87
N LEU A 61 16.83 19.84 -25.49
CA LEU A 61 16.67 18.45 -25.07
C LEU A 61 17.22 18.21 -23.66
N VAL A 62 18.44 18.71 -23.38
CA VAL A 62 19.03 18.59 -22.03
C VAL A 62 18.14 19.28 -20.99
N PHE A 63 17.66 20.48 -21.31
CA PHE A 63 16.75 21.21 -20.42
C PHE A 63 15.45 20.45 -20.15
N MET A 64 14.83 19.86 -21.18
CA MET A 64 13.64 19.02 -21.01
C MET A 64 13.91 17.80 -20.13
N LEU A 65 15.04 17.12 -20.30
CA LEU A 65 15.42 15.97 -19.48
C LEU A 65 15.60 16.37 -18.01
N ILE A 66 16.28 17.48 -17.74
CA ILE A 66 16.48 18.00 -16.38
C ILE A 66 15.14 18.41 -15.76
N ALA A 67 14.28 19.11 -16.48
CA ALA A 67 12.96 19.49 -16.02
C ALA A 67 12.08 18.27 -15.73
N GLY A 68 12.08 17.27 -16.62
CA GLY A 68 11.36 16.01 -16.42
C GLY A 68 11.86 15.23 -15.18
N ALA A 69 13.16 15.12 -15.01
CA ALA A 69 13.78 14.49 -13.84
C ALA A 69 13.42 15.23 -12.55
N TRP A 70 13.44 16.56 -12.56
CA TRP A 70 13.06 17.38 -11.41
C TRP A 70 11.60 17.25 -11.04
N ILE A 71 10.68 17.26 -12.03
CA ILE A 71 9.24 17.03 -11.80
C ILE A 71 9.00 15.64 -11.22
N ALA A 72 9.64 14.61 -11.77
CA ALA A 72 9.52 13.23 -11.26
C ALA A 72 10.06 13.09 -9.83
N TYR A 73 11.21 13.73 -9.53
CA TYR A 73 11.75 13.75 -8.17
C TYR A 73 10.81 14.45 -7.18
N ARG A 74 10.26 15.62 -7.56
CA ARG A 74 9.35 16.39 -6.72
C ARG A 74 8.01 15.66 -6.48
N SER A 75 7.50 14.96 -7.51
CA SER A 75 6.29 14.11 -7.36
C SER A 75 6.53 12.98 -6.37
N ARG A 76 7.61 12.21 -6.54
CA ARG A 76 7.97 11.12 -5.62
C ARG A 76 8.15 11.57 -4.17
N LYS A 77 8.73 12.78 -3.97
CA LYS A 77 8.91 13.35 -2.63
C LYS A 77 7.55 13.68 -1.99
N ARG A 78 6.64 14.31 -2.72
CA ARG A 78 5.27 14.63 -2.25
C ARG A 78 4.49 13.36 -1.92
N ASP A 79 4.51 12.37 -2.81
CA ASP A 79 3.80 11.11 -2.61
C ASP A 79 4.29 10.39 -1.33
N LYS A 80 5.60 10.45 -1.07
CA LYS A 80 6.19 9.89 0.16
C LYS A 80 5.77 10.65 1.43
N GLU A 81 5.73 11.98 1.38
CA GLU A 81 5.29 12.82 2.51
C GLU A 81 3.80 12.62 2.79
N GLU A 82 2.94 12.60 1.78
CA GLU A 82 1.51 12.30 1.92
C GLU A 82 1.27 10.90 2.48
N TRP A 83 2.03 9.92 2.00
CA TRP A 83 1.96 8.55 2.49
C TRP A 83 2.34 8.46 3.98
N MET A 84 3.45 9.09 4.38
CA MET A 84 3.87 9.13 5.79
C MET A 84 2.82 9.82 6.67
N MET A 85 2.22 10.91 6.19
CA MET A 85 1.20 11.65 6.93
C MET A 85 -0.11 10.86 7.08
N ARG A 86 -0.56 10.18 6.03
CA ARG A 86 -1.71 9.27 6.08
C ARG A 86 -1.48 8.12 7.06
N ASN A 87 -0.30 7.51 7.05
CA ASN A 87 0.07 6.44 7.98
C ASN A 87 0.12 6.91 9.43
N ALA A 88 0.71 8.07 9.69
CA ALA A 88 0.75 8.66 11.03
C ALA A 88 -0.67 8.96 11.53
N MET A 89 -1.54 9.57 10.71
CA MET A 89 -2.94 9.81 11.07
C MET A 89 -3.71 8.52 11.32
N THR A 90 -3.48 7.49 10.51
CA THR A 90 -4.16 6.19 10.65
C THR A 90 -3.71 5.49 11.93
N SER A 91 -2.41 5.50 12.21
CA SER A 91 -1.87 4.94 13.46
C SER A 91 -2.39 5.66 14.70
N LEU A 92 -2.50 6.99 14.66
CA LEU A 92 -3.10 7.79 15.72
C LEU A 92 -4.60 7.50 15.89
N ARG A 93 -5.35 7.35 14.80
CA ARG A 93 -6.77 6.95 14.86
C ARG A 93 -6.93 5.57 15.48
N LEU A 94 -6.10 4.60 15.10
CA LEU A 94 -6.14 3.25 15.68
C LEU A 94 -5.79 3.27 17.16
N LYS A 95 -4.79 4.03 17.60
CA LYS A 95 -4.48 4.23 19.02
C LYS A 95 -5.66 4.83 19.78
N ASN A 96 -6.29 5.89 19.26
CA ASN A 96 -7.45 6.53 19.88
C ASN A 96 -8.68 5.62 19.97
N ILE A 97 -8.91 4.78 18.95
CA ILE A 97 -10.03 3.86 18.89
C ILE A 97 -9.81 2.71 19.90
N ARG A 98 -8.61 2.16 19.98
CA ARG A 98 -8.24 1.13 20.97
C ARG A 98 -8.39 1.63 22.40
N ASN A 99 -7.91 2.84 22.69
CA ASN A 99 -8.04 3.44 24.02
C ASN A 99 -9.50 3.68 24.46
N ARG A 100 -10.45 3.79 23.52
CA ARG A 100 -11.89 3.96 23.85
C ARG A 100 -12.61 2.66 24.21
N ILE A 101 -12.14 1.51 23.71
CA ILE A 101 -12.78 0.22 23.98
C ILE A 101 -12.32 -0.37 25.32
N SER A 102 -11.05 -0.21 25.64
CA SER A 102 -10.40 -0.78 26.81
C SER A 102 -10.79 -0.14 28.16
N PRO A 103 -10.86 1.20 28.34
CA PRO A 103 -11.15 1.80 29.63
C PRO A 103 -12.53 1.43 30.20
N HIS A 104 -13.54 1.38 29.38
CA HIS A 104 -14.92 1.09 29.84
C HIS A 104 -15.09 -0.35 30.36
N PHE A 105 -14.43 -1.32 29.73
CA PHE A 105 -14.39 -2.69 30.22
C PHE A 105 -13.66 -2.76 31.57
N ILE A 106 -12.48 -2.16 31.63
CA ILE A 106 -11.67 -2.09 32.87
C ILE A 106 -12.48 -1.51 34.02
N PHE A 107 -13.17 -0.38 33.80
CA PHE A 107 -14.02 0.23 34.84
C PHE A 107 -15.18 -0.64 35.26
N ASN A 108 -15.83 -1.35 34.34
CA ASN A 108 -16.96 -2.23 34.67
C ASN A 108 -16.54 -3.43 35.51
N VAL A 109 -15.39 -4.05 35.20
CA VAL A 109 -14.86 -5.18 35.95
C VAL A 109 -14.31 -4.71 37.30
N LEU A 110 -13.58 -3.60 37.36
CA LEU A 110 -13.14 -2.99 38.62
C LEU A 110 -14.28 -2.66 39.54
N ASN A 111 -15.33 -2.02 39.06
CA ASN A 111 -16.50 -1.68 39.86
C ASN A 111 -17.23 -2.92 40.40
N ARG A 112 -17.26 -4.01 39.62
CA ARG A 112 -17.85 -5.28 40.06
C ARG A 112 -17.04 -5.95 41.17
N GLU A 113 -15.72 -5.96 41.04
CA GLU A 113 -14.81 -6.57 42.02
C GLU A 113 -14.67 -5.74 43.30
N ILE A 114 -14.67 -4.42 43.23
CA ILE A 114 -14.65 -3.53 44.41
C ILE A 114 -15.92 -3.81 45.27
N SER A 115 -17.05 -4.14 44.65
CA SER A 115 -18.30 -4.46 45.38
C SER A 115 -18.30 -5.86 46.02
N SER A 116 -17.37 -6.74 45.65
CA SER A 116 -17.34 -8.15 46.11
C SER A 116 -16.21 -8.51 47.09
N LEU A 117 -15.36 -7.53 47.49
CA LEU A 117 -14.16 -7.72 48.31
C LEU A 117 -14.52 -8.23 49.75
N LYS A 118 -14.68 -9.52 49.93
CA LYS A 118 -14.72 -10.16 51.28
C LYS A 118 -13.96 -11.47 51.43
N ASP A 119 -13.33 -12.04 50.37
CA ASP A 119 -12.75 -13.38 50.52
C ASP A 119 -11.47 -13.63 49.70
N ARG A 120 -10.76 -14.74 49.99
CA ARG A 120 -9.48 -15.14 49.34
C ARG A 120 -9.58 -15.35 47.81
N GLU A 121 -10.74 -15.71 47.36
CA GLU A 121 -11.09 -15.85 45.93
C GLU A 121 -11.04 -14.48 45.19
N SER A 122 -11.36 -13.42 45.91
CA SER A 122 -11.27 -12.04 45.42
C SER A 122 -9.83 -11.59 45.04
N ASN A 123 -8.82 -12.15 45.71
CA ASN A 123 -7.44 -11.87 45.42
C ASN A 123 -6.97 -12.50 44.07
N HIS A 124 -7.46 -13.71 43.76
CA HIS A 124 -7.14 -14.35 42.47
C HIS A 124 -7.78 -13.59 41.29
N ARG A 125 -9.03 -13.15 41.45
CA ARG A 125 -9.75 -12.37 40.45
C ARG A 125 -9.08 -10.99 40.18
N LEU A 126 -8.67 -10.34 41.26
CA LEU A 126 -7.93 -9.08 41.14
C LEU A 126 -6.62 -9.26 40.36
N TYR A 127 -5.91 -10.36 40.59
CA TYR A 127 -4.72 -10.71 39.85
C TYR A 127 -5.00 -10.95 38.37
N GLU A 128 -6.03 -11.74 38.02
CA GLU A 128 -6.44 -11.98 36.63
C GLU A 128 -6.93 -10.68 35.94
N LEU A 129 -7.60 -9.80 36.70
CA LEU A 129 -7.98 -8.48 36.20
C LEU A 129 -6.77 -7.59 35.90
N VAL A 130 -5.79 -7.53 36.80
CA VAL A 130 -4.56 -6.79 36.58
C VAL A 130 -3.81 -7.35 35.36
N LYS A 131 -3.78 -8.67 35.21
CA LYS A 131 -3.23 -9.36 34.05
C LYS A 131 -3.94 -8.93 32.76
N LEU A 132 -5.27 -8.90 32.73
CA LEU A 132 -6.06 -8.42 31.58
C LEU A 132 -5.79 -6.94 31.25
N ILE A 133 -5.69 -6.10 32.26
CA ILE A 133 -5.38 -4.66 32.07
C ILE A 133 -4.00 -4.50 31.43
N ARG A 134 -3.00 -5.20 31.96
CA ARG A 134 -1.62 -5.19 31.45
C ARG A 134 -1.59 -5.67 30.01
N TYR A 135 -2.26 -6.77 29.72
CA TYR A 135 -2.35 -7.36 28.40
C TYR A 135 -2.99 -6.40 27.39
N ASN A 136 -4.10 -5.75 27.77
CA ASN A 136 -4.74 -4.74 26.92
C ASN A 136 -3.80 -3.56 26.63
N LEU A 137 -2.99 -3.11 27.58
CA LEU A 137 -2.04 -2.02 27.39
C LEU A 137 -0.89 -2.44 26.45
N GLU A 138 -0.34 -3.64 26.63
CA GLU A 138 0.73 -4.19 25.78
C GLU A 138 0.25 -4.46 24.34
N LEU A 139 -0.95 -5.00 24.17
CA LEU A 139 -1.57 -5.25 22.87
C LEU A 139 -1.90 -3.95 22.09
N THR A 140 -2.10 -2.82 22.78
CA THR A 140 -2.41 -1.54 22.09
C THR A 140 -1.22 -0.98 21.30
N GLU A 141 0.00 -1.44 21.55
CA GLU A 141 1.19 -0.99 20.83
C GLU A 141 1.47 -1.79 19.55
N SER A 142 0.89 -2.99 19.41
CA SER A 142 1.12 -3.87 18.27
C SER A 142 -0.08 -3.94 17.33
N LEU A 143 0.18 -4.13 16.02
CA LEU A 143 -0.86 -4.40 15.02
C LEU A 143 -1.21 -5.88 14.92
N ALA A 144 -0.31 -6.74 15.38
CA ALA A 144 -0.47 -8.18 15.35
C ALA A 144 0.17 -8.81 16.58
N VAL A 145 -0.42 -9.89 17.03
CA VAL A 145 0.01 -10.71 18.16
C VAL A 145 0.06 -12.15 17.73
N THR A 146 0.66 -13.01 18.55
CA THR A 146 0.60 -14.46 18.32
C THR A 146 -0.79 -14.99 18.63
N LEU A 147 -1.20 -16.07 17.96
CA LEU A 147 -2.46 -16.74 18.24
C LEU A 147 -2.51 -17.23 19.71
N ALA A 148 -1.36 -17.65 20.27
CA ALA A 148 -1.24 -18.05 21.67
C ALA A 148 -1.60 -16.90 22.62
N GLU A 149 -1.07 -15.71 22.37
CA GLU A 149 -1.37 -14.50 23.15
C GLU A 149 -2.84 -14.14 23.11
N GLU A 150 -3.47 -14.14 21.94
CA GLU A 150 -4.90 -13.83 21.79
C GLU A 150 -5.79 -14.88 22.48
N LEU A 151 -5.43 -16.16 22.40
CA LEU A 151 -6.15 -17.24 23.07
C LEU A 151 -6.00 -17.16 24.61
N ASP A 152 -4.84 -16.82 25.12
CA ASP A 152 -4.60 -16.64 26.56
C ASP A 152 -5.45 -15.48 27.11
N PHE A 153 -5.51 -14.36 26.36
CA PHE A 153 -6.41 -13.26 26.70
C PHE A 153 -7.87 -13.72 26.75
N VAL A 154 -8.35 -14.41 25.71
CA VAL A 154 -9.74 -14.86 25.63
C VAL A 154 -10.07 -15.83 26.75
N LYS A 155 -9.21 -16.79 27.08
CA LYS A 155 -9.40 -17.72 28.20
C LYS A 155 -9.50 -16.97 29.53
N THR A 156 -8.60 -16.02 29.77
CA THR A 156 -8.62 -15.20 31.00
C THR A 156 -9.91 -14.37 31.10
N TYR A 157 -10.34 -13.77 29.97
CA TYR A 157 -11.59 -13.01 29.89
C TYR A 157 -12.81 -13.88 30.18
N ILE A 158 -12.90 -15.05 29.57
CA ILE A 158 -14.00 -16.00 29.78
C ILE A 158 -14.02 -16.46 31.25
N GLY A 159 -12.87 -16.78 31.85
CA GLY A 159 -12.80 -17.17 33.26
C GLY A 159 -13.35 -16.12 34.23
N LEU A 160 -13.17 -14.81 33.90
CA LEU A 160 -13.77 -13.73 34.70
C LEU A 160 -15.27 -13.54 34.46
N GLU A 161 -15.76 -13.80 33.26
CA GLU A 161 -17.19 -13.66 32.91
C GLU A 161 -18.00 -14.95 33.19
N GLU A 162 -17.36 -16.10 33.36
CA GLU A 162 -18.00 -17.41 33.54
C GLU A 162 -19.02 -17.43 34.68
N GLN A 163 -18.69 -16.82 35.81
CA GLN A 163 -19.59 -16.74 36.94
C GLN A 163 -20.90 -15.98 36.67
N VAL A 164 -20.85 -14.99 35.75
CA VAL A 164 -22.03 -14.21 35.32
C VAL A 164 -22.86 -15.02 34.33
N LEU A 165 -22.22 -15.92 33.60
CA LEU A 165 -22.84 -16.74 32.56
C LEU A 165 -23.42 -18.05 33.14
N GLN A 166 -23.03 -18.46 34.35
CA GLN A 166 -23.57 -19.65 35.01
C GLN A 166 -25.00 -19.38 35.52
N PRO A 167 -25.86 -20.43 35.65
CA PRO A 167 -25.59 -21.81 35.25
C PRO A 167 -25.78 -22.08 33.78
N GLY A 168 -25.06 -23.09 33.25
CA GLY A 168 -25.26 -23.63 31.89
C GLY A 168 -24.42 -22.94 30.82
N PHE A 169 -23.26 -22.41 31.18
CA PHE A 169 -22.28 -21.91 30.20
C PHE A 169 -21.26 -23.00 29.81
N GLU A 170 -21.10 -23.20 28.51
CA GLU A 170 -20.15 -24.14 27.91
C GLU A 170 -19.22 -23.41 26.93
N PHE A 171 -17.92 -23.59 27.13
CA PHE A 171 -16.90 -22.98 26.30
C PHE A 171 -16.01 -24.03 25.64
N HIS A 172 -15.92 -24.00 24.30
CA HIS A 172 -15.18 -24.97 23.50
C HIS A 172 -14.11 -24.27 22.65
N ILE A 173 -12.89 -24.80 22.70
CA ILE A 173 -11.77 -24.35 21.84
C ILE A 173 -11.26 -25.55 21.07
N ASP A 174 -11.29 -25.47 19.73
CA ASP A 174 -10.73 -26.46 18.81
C ASP A 174 -9.64 -25.80 17.93
N ILE A 175 -8.41 -26.25 18.12
CA ILE A 175 -7.25 -25.72 17.40
C ILE A 175 -6.59 -26.85 16.65
N ASP A 176 -6.35 -26.65 15.35
CA ASP A 176 -5.63 -27.61 14.52
C ASP A 176 -4.24 -27.88 15.10
N PRO A 177 -3.90 -29.14 15.44
CA PRO A 177 -2.58 -29.51 15.98
C PRO A 177 -1.40 -29.18 15.04
N ALA A 178 -1.67 -29.01 13.74
CA ALA A 178 -0.67 -28.61 12.75
C ALA A 178 -0.28 -27.12 12.83
N LEU A 179 -0.99 -26.31 13.64
CA LEU A 179 -0.69 -24.89 13.82
C LEU A 179 0.24 -24.67 15.03
N ASP A 180 1.38 -24.06 14.78
CA ASP A 180 2.22 -23.53 15.87
C ASP A 180 1.62 -22.19 16.34
N ILE A 181 0.80 -22.22 17.39
CA ILE A 181 0.09 -21.06 17.92
C ILE A 181 1.03 -19.94 18.40
N HIS A 182 2.28 -20.27 18.76
CA HIS A 182 3.29 -19.30 19.20
C HIS A 182 3.96 -18.58 18.04
N ARG A 183 3.90 -19.12 16.81
CA ARG A 183 4.48 -18.52 15.61
C ARG A 183 3.45 -17.86 14.71
N VAL A 184 2.23 -18.38 14.72
CA VAL A 184 1.14 -17.82 13.93
C VAL A 184 0.76 -16.45 14.48
N LYS A 185 0.88 -15.42 13.63
CA LYS A 185 0.44 -14.06 13.96
C LYS A 185 -0.93 -13.77 13.37
N ILE A 186 -1.75 -13.06 14.14
CA ILE A 186 -3.08 -12.57 13.75
C ILE A 186 -3.21 -11.09 14.12
N PRO A 187 -4.13 -10.34 13.50
CA PRO A 187 -4.43 -8.96 13.94
C PRO A 187 -4.82 -8.95 15.41
N VAL A 188 -4.36 -7.97 16.13
CA VAL A 188 -4.75 -7.76 17.54
C VAL A 188 -6.26 -7.60 17.67
N MET A 189 -6.84 -8.19 18.72
CA MET A 189 -8.29 -8.19 19.03
C MET A 189 -9.16 -8.95 18.00
N LEU A 190 -8.57 -9.83 17.19
CA LEU A 190 -9.31 -10.59 16.17
C LEU A 190 -10.33 -11.55 16.79
N LEU A 191 -9.93 -12.30 17.83
CA LEU A 191 -10.80 -13.21 18.58
C LEU A 191 -11.47 -12.51 19.74
N GLN A 192 -10.77 -11.60 20.41
CA GLN A 192 -11.27 -10.87 21.58
C GLN A 192 -12.60 -10.16 21.30
N ILE A 193 -12.66 -9.34 20.24
CA ILE A 193 -13.85 -8.53 19.93
C ILE A 193 -15.10 -9.39 19.66
N PRO A 194 -15.06 -10.43 18.81
CA PRO A 194 -16.19 -11.33 18.64
C PRO A 194 -16.62 -12.04 19.93
N VAL A 195 -15.65 -12.50 20.73
CA VAL A 195 -15.92 -13.17 22.01
C VAL A 195 -16.58 -12.21 23.00
N GLU A 196 -16.06 -10.99 23.16
CA GLU A 196 -16.69 -9.96 24.00
C GLU A 196 -18.14 -9.66 23.55
N ASN A 197 -18.37 -9.57 22.24
CA ASN A 197 -19.71 -9.34 21.69
C ASN A 197 -20.64 -10.51 21.98
N ALA A 198 -20.19 -11.75 21.79
CA ALA A 198 -20.97 -12.95 22.11
C ALA A 198 -21.35 -12.97 23.59
N VAL A 199 -20.40 -12.78 24.49
CA VAL A 199 -20.64 -12.79 25.95
C VAL A 199 -21.58 -11.66 26.36
N LYS A 200 -21.29 -10.40 25.99
CA LYS A 200 -22.02 -9.22 26.46
C LYS A 200 -23.40 -9.06 25.84
N HIS A 201 -23.58 -9.45 24.60
CA HIS A 201 -24.80 -9.09 23.85
C HIS A 201 -25.67 -10.29 23.46
N ALA A 202 -25.07 -11.45 23.29
CA ALA A 202 -25.81 -12.67 22.92
C ALA A 202 -26.05 -13.58 24.11
N LEU A 203 -25.01 -14.00 24.83
CA LEU A 203 -25.11 -15.01 25.87
C LEU A 203 -25.61 -14.47 27.22
N SER A 204 -25.25 -13.23 27.57
CA SER A 204 -25.73 -12.62 28.83
C SER A 204 -27.23 -12.45 28.89
N CYS A 205 -27.91 -12.30 27.74
CA CYS A 205 -29.36 -12.15 27.64
C CYS A 205 -30.10 -13.45 27.30
N LYS A 206 -29.38 -14.58 27.18
CA LYS A 206 -29.96 -15.86 26.77
C LYS A 206 -30.37 -16.67 27.98
N ASP A 207 -31.60 -17.22 27.93
CA ASP A 207 -32.06 -18.21 28.86
C ASP A 207 -31.62 -19.63 28.47
N GLY A 208 -31.32 -20.49 29.45
CA GLY A 208 -30.87 -21.85 29.22
C GLY A 208 -29.38 -21.99 28.94
N ILE A 209 -29.04 -23.00 28.15
CA ILE A 209 -27.63 -23.34 27.89
C ILE A 209 -27.00 -22.30 26.96
N ARG A 210 -25.88 -21.73 27.39
CA ARG A 210 -25.07 -20.71 26.70
C ARG A 210 -23.83 -21.36 26.19
N MET A 211 -23.60 -21.29 24.88
CA MET A 211 -22.45 -21.96 24.24
C MET A 211 -21.63 -20.99 23.41
N LEU A 212 -20.33 -21.10 23.59
CA LEU A 212 -19.34 -20.35 22.83
C LEU A 212 -18.30 -21.30 22.26
N TRP A 213 -18.05 -21.22 20.97
CA TRP A 213 -17.02 -22.00 20.27
C TRP A 213 -15.99 -21.10 19.63
N ILE A 214 -14.72 -21.50 19.73
CA ILE A 214 -13.61 -20.95 18.98
C ILE A 214 -12.95 -22.09 18.23
N GLU A 215 -12.87 -21.97 16.91
CA GLU A 215 -12.19 -22.94 16.07
C GLU A 215 -11.10 -22.23 15.27
N VAL A 216 -9.89 -22.80 15.23
CA VAL A 216 -8.81 -22.29 14.37
C VAL A 216 -8.20 -23.45 13.62
N LYS A 217 -8.33 -23.44 12.29
CA LYS A 217 -7.90 -24.53 11.41
C LYS A 217 -7.02 -24.00 10.28
N LYS A 218 -6.03 -24.82 9.92
CA LYS A 218 -5.22 -24.57 8.73
C LYS A 218 -5.93 -25.15 7.52
N ASP A 219 -6.08 -24.34 6.46
CA ASP A 219 -6.68 -24.78 5.21
C ASP A 219 -5.77 -24.31 4.04
N LYS A 220 -4.97 -25.27 3.51
CA LYS A 220 -4.02 -25.02 2.43
C LYS A 220 -3.12 -23.79 2.71
N ASP A 221 -3.40 -22.66 2.03
CA ASP A 221 -2.61 -21.44 2.09
C ASP A 221 -3.19 -20.36 3.02
N CYS A 222 -4.16 -20.74 3.87
CA CYS A 222 -4.79 -19.81 4.80
C CYS A 222 -5.06 -20.44 6.17
N ILE A 223 -5.30 -19.58 7.15
CA ILE A 223 -5.80 -19.94 8.46
C ILE A 223 -7.26 -19.49 8.54
N LYS A 224 -8.14 -20.39 8.94
CA LYS A 224 -9.54 -20.10 9.22
C LYS A 224 -9.74 -20.03 10.72
N ALA A 225 -10.08 -18.84 11.22
CA ALA A 225 -10.49 -18.66 12.62
C ALA A 225 -11.98 -18.35 12.66
N LEU A 226 -12.68 -18.94 13.64
CA LEU A 226 -14.12 -18.86 13.79
C LEU A 226 -14.46 -18.67 15.25
N VAL A 227 -15.37 -17.74 15.52
CA VAL A 227 -16.01 -17.56 16.81
C VAL A 227 -17.52 -17.71 16.60
N ARG A 228 -18.15 -18.62 17.32
CA ARG A 228 -19.60 -18.92 17.20
C ARG A 228 -20.25 -18.93 18.59
N ASP A 229 -21.44 -18.36 18.65
CA ASP A 229 -22.31 -18.43 19.84
C ASP A 229 -23.71 -18.99 19.49
N ASN A 230 -24.50 -19.37 20.51
CA ASN A 230 -25.90 -19.76 20.36
C ASN A 230 -26.87 -18.71 20.92
N GLY A 231 -26.51 -17.44 20.93
CA GLY A 231 -27.25 -16.35 21.58
C GLY A 231 -28.37 -15.71 20.74
N GLY A 232 -28.92 -16.43 19.73
CA GLY A 232 -30.07 -15.96 18.94
C GLY A 232 -29.72 -15.18 17.68
N GLY A 233 -28.45 -15.22 17.26
CA GLY A 233 -27.97 -14.61 16.01
C GLY A 233 -27.75 -13.10 16.08
N PHE A 234 -27.12 -12.57 15.04
CA PHE A 234 -26.81 -11.15 14.92
C PHE A 234 -28.06 -10.38 14.47
N LYS A 235 -28.56 -9.49 15.33
CA LYS A 235 -29.69 -8.59 15.04
C LYS A 235 -29.14 -7.19 14.86
N VAL A 236 -29.31 -6.61 13.66
CA VAL A 236 -29.02 -5.18 13.43
C VAL A 236 -30.09 -4.37 14.15
N LYS A 237 -29.83 -3.97 15.40
CA LYS A 237 -30.71 -3.04 16.12
C LYS A 237 -30.27 -1.61 15.79
N SER A 238 -31.19 -0.82 15.25
CA SER A 238 -30.96 0.57 14.85
C SER A 238 -30.68 1.55 16.00
N ASN A 239 -30.83 1.15 17.28
CA ASN A 239 -30.82 2.09 18.43
C ASN A 239 -30.14 1.54 19.69
N SER A 240 -29.15 0.65 19.64
CA SER A 240 -28.43 0.25 20.85
C SER A 240 -27.11 1.01 21.00
N TYR A 241 -27.05 1.85 22.01
CA TYR A 241 -25.82 2.44 22.54
C TYR A 241 -24.87 1.31 22.93
N GLY A 242 -23.87 1.00 22.11
CA GLY A 242 -22.75 0.11 22.46
C GLY A 242 -22.32 -0.98 21.49
N THR A 243 -23.18 -1.46 20.59
CA THR A 243 -22.94 -2.70 19.83
C THR A 243 -22.21 -2.56 18.48
N GLY A 244 -21.78 -1.38 18.08
CA GLY A 244 -21.14 -1.20 16.77
C GLY A 244 -19.65 -0.87 16.80
N THR A 245 -19.14 -0.44 17.95
CA THR A 245 -17.82 0.20 18.01
C THR A 245 -16.69 -0.81 17.85
N GLY A 246 -16.73 -1.95 18.53
CA GLY A 246 -15.68 -2.96 18.49
C GLY A 246 -15.54 -3.59 17.10
N MET A 247 -16.62 -4.11 16.54
CA MET A 247 -16.63 -4.72 15.21
C MET A 247 -16.28 -3.71 14.11
N LYS A 248 -16.70 -2.45 14.24
CA LYS A 248 -16.33 -1.36 13.34
C LYS A 248 -14.82 -1.10 13.37
N VAL A 249 -14.23 -1.07 14.56
CA VAL A 249 -12.78 -0.90 14.76
C VAL A 249 -12.01 -2.04 14.13
N LEU A 250 -12.43 -3.29 14.41
CA LEU A 250 -11.83 -4.49 13.82
C LEU A 250 -11.89 -4.43 12.28
N SER A 251 -13.06 -4.11 11.72
CA SER A 251 -13.24 -3.94 10.28
C SER A 251 -12.30 -2.87 9.70
N GLN A 252 -12.16 -1.72 10.35
CA GLN A 252 -11.26 -0.66 9.93
C GLN A 252 -9.79 -1.08 10.00
N THR A 253 -9.41 -1.81 11.05
CA THR A 253 -8.05 -2.38 11.19
C THR A 253 -7.75 -3.37 10.07
N ILE A 254 -8.69 -4.28 9.78
CA ILE A 254 -8.58 -5.24 8.67
C ILE A 254 -8.47 -4.51 7.33
N GLN A 255 -9.31 -3.52 7.05
CA GLN A 255 -9.24 -2.73 5.82
C GLN A 255 -7.89 -2.04 5.65
N LEU A 256 -7.35 -1.46 6.74
CA LEU A 256 -6.04 -0.85 6.72
C LEU A 256 -4.96 -1.89 6.39
N LEU A 257 -4.91 -3.01 7.11
CA LEU A 257 -3.93 -4.07 6.88
C LEU A 257 -4.04 -4.64 5.45
N ASN A 258 -5.26 -4.82 4.94
CA ASN A 258 -5.52 -5.29 3.58
C ASN A 258 -4.97 -4.33 2.50
N SER A 259 -4.90 -3.02 2.78
CA SER A 259 -4.33 -2.06 1.82
C SER A 259 -2.83 -2.27 1.57
N TYR A 260 -2.14 -2.96 2.48
CA TYR A 260 -0.71 -3.30 2.38
C TYR A 260 -0.45 -4.75 1.94
N ASN A 261 -1.50 -5.56 1.79
CA ASN A 261 -1.38 -6.98 1.45
C ASN A 261 -1.89 -7.30 0.04
N ARG A 262 -1.26 -8.28 -0.61
CA ARG A 262 -1.69 -8.75 -1.94
C ARG A 262 -2.99 -9.56 -1.85
N TYR A 263 -3.07 -10.42 -0.83
CA TYR A 263 -4.24 -11.24 -0.54
C TYR A 263 -4.91 -10.70 0.71
N PRO A 264 -6.19 -10.34 0.65
CA PRO A 264 -6.88 -9.74 1.78
C PRO A 264 -7.22 -10.77 2.86
N LEU A 265 -7.18 -10.37 4.11
CA LEU A 265 -7.88 -11.01 5.20
C LEU A 265 -9.38 -10.73 5.03
N ILE A 266 -10.19 -11.79 5.08
CA ILE A 266 -11.64 -11.71 4.90
C ILE A 266 -12.31 -11.96 6.24
N MET A 267 -13.24 -11.08 6.62
CA MET A 267 -14.12 -11.24 7.78
C MET A 267 -15.56 -11.39 7.29
N GLN A 268 -16.25 -12.42 7.79
CA GLN A 268 -17.65 -12.71 7.48
C GLN A 268 -18.42 -12.86 8.79
N ILE A 269 -19.64 -12.33 8.85
CA ILE A 269 -20.57 -12.46 9.98
C ILE A 269 -21.85 -13.07 9.44
N ASN A 270 -22.21 -14.24 9.96
CA ASN A 270 -23.37 -14.98 9.51
C ASN A 270 -24.25 -15.39 10.69
N ASN A 271 -25.55 -15.41 10.46
CA ASN A 271 -26.46 -16.14 11.35
C ASN A 271 -26.46 -17.61 10.95
N VAL A 272 -26.26 -18.48 11.90
CA VAL A 272 -26.16 -19.92 11.69
C VAL A 272 -27.17 -20.67 12.59
N GLU A 273 -27.73 -21.73 12.06
CA GLU A 273 -28.56 -22.67 12.86
C GLU A 273 -27.64 -23.72 13.47
N ILE A 274 -27.74 -23.87 14.80
CA ILE A 274 -26.99 -24.86 15.55
C ILE A 274 -27.85 -26.15 15.51
N LYS A 275 -27.52 -27.02 14.56
CA LYS A 275 -28.32 -28.23 14.19
C LYS A 275 -28.64 -29.13 15.36
N GLU A 276 -27.78 -29.22 16.38
CA GLU A 276 -27.96 -30.10 17.51
C GLU A 276 -29.13 -29.68 18.43
N ARG A 277 -29.56 -28.40 18.34
CA ARG A 277 -30.56 -27.80 19.23
C ARG A 277 -31.66 -27.01 18.52
N GLY A 278 -31.54 -26.80 17.21
CA GLY A 278 -32.46 -25.93 16.44
C GLY A 278 -32.43 -24.46 16.85
N GLU A 279 -31.33 -24.02 17.48
CA GLU A 279 -31.17 -22.67 17.99
C GLU A 279 -30.41 -21.81 16.94
N LEU A 280 -30.77 -20.53 16.86
CA LEU A 280 -30.03 -19.55 16.05
C LEU A 280 -28.80 -19.04 16.83
N GLY A 281 -27.69 -18.95 16.15
CA GLY A 281 -26.45 -18.36 16.66
C GLY A 281 -25.82 -17.36 15.70
N CYS A 282 -24.81 -16.69 16.18
CA CYS A 282 -23.93 -15.85 15.34
C CYS A 282 -22.58 -16.52 15.12
N GLU A 283 -22.08 -16.45 13.91
CA GLU A 283 -20.76 -16.95 13.52
C GLU A 283 -19.95 -15.81 12.90
N VAL A 284 -18.80 -15.51 13.49
CA VAL A 284 -17.80 -14.61 12.93
C VAL A 284 -16.62 -15.41 12.43
N LYS A 285 -16.37 -15.38 11.14
CA LYS A 285 -15.33 -16.15 10.45
C LYS A 285 -14.27 -15.26 9.85
N PHE A 286 -13.02 -15.61 10.06
CA PHE A 286 -11.86 -14.96 9.49
C PHE A 286 -11.10 -15.93 8.59
N THR A 287 -10.68 -15.44 7.40
CA THR A 287 -9.79 -16.17 6.52
C THR A 287 -8.52 -15.34 6.34
N ILE A 288 -7.40 -15.83 6.84
CA ILE A 288 -6.12 -15.13 6.93
C ILE A 288 -5.12 -15.85 6.03
N PRO A 289 -4.59 -15.22 4.97
CA PRO A 289 -3.52 -15.82 4.17
C PRO A 289 -2.25 -16.07 5.00
N LEU A 290 -1.54 -17.18 4.74
CA LEU A 290 -0.31 -17.52 5.48
C LEU A 290 0.83 -16.52 5.24
N ASP A 291 0.87 -15.87 4.09
CA ASP A 291 1.84 -14.84 3.71
C ASP A 291 1.41 -13.42 4.09
N TYR A 292 0.39 -13.28 4.96
CA TYR A 292 -0.15 -11.98 5.36
C TYR A 292 0.84 -11.17 6.19
N SER A 293 1.10 -9.93 5.76
CA SER A 293 2.04 -9.01 6.43
C SER A 293 1.30 -8.02 7.33
N TYR A 294 1.81 -7.85 8.54
CA TYR A 294 1.29 -6.88 9.52
C TYR A 294 2.12 -5.59 9.59
N LEU A 295 3.08 -5.41 8.67
CA LEU A 295 3.94 -4.24 8.62
C LEU A 295 3.29 -3.12 7.81
N LEU A 296 3.08 -1.97 8.45
CA LEU A 296 2.68 -0.73 7.77
C LEU A 296 3.95 -0.09 7.18
N GLY A 297 4.28 -0.36 5.93
CA GLY A 297 5.47 0.30 5.37
C GLY A 297 6.12 -0.31 4.15
N ARG A 298 5.67 -1.44 3.66
CA ARG A 298 6.04 -1.90 2.33
C ARG A 298 4.83 -1.80 1.41
N ALA A 299 4.62 -0.60 0.85
CA ALA A 299 3.78 -0.47 -0.32
C ALA A 299 4.30 -1.39 -1.43
N LYS A 300 3.38 -2.02 -2.13
CA LYS A 300 3.51 -2.93 -3.29
C LYS A 300 4.29 -2.36 -4.49
N ASP A 301 5.46 -1.72 -4.32
CA ASP A 301 6.13 -1.03 -5.42
C ASP A 301 7.10 -1.90 -6.26
N THR A 302 7.19 -3.20 -5.99
CA THR A 302 8.09 -4.05 -6.80
C THR A 302 7.47 -4.58 -8.10
N ASN A 303 6.17 -4.45 -8.32
CA ASN A 303 5.50 -5.06 -9.48
C ASN A 303 5.03 -4.07 -10.57
N LEU A 304 4.91 -2.77 -10.29
CA LEU A 304 4.57 -1.80 -11.34
C LEU A 304 5.71 -1.66 -12.36
N TRP A 305 6.96 -1.61 -11.90
CA TRP A 305 8.13 -1.58 -12.78
C TRP A 305 8.29 -2.85 -13.61
N LYS A 306 8.08 -4.03 -13.02
CA LYS A 306 8.11 -5.29 -13.78
C LYS A 306 6.99 -5.35 -14.84
N ARG A 307 5.78 -4.92 -14.51
CA ARG A 307 4.67 -4.86 -15.48
C ARG A 307 4.91 -3.83 -16.58
N CYS A 308 5.48 -2.65 -16.28
CA CYS A 308 5.88 -1.68 -17.29
C CYS A 308 6.97 -2.22 -18.21
N ILE A 309 7.98 -2.91 -17.66
CA ILE A 309 9.06 -3.52 -18.45
C ILE A 309 8.52 -4.68 -19.30
N GLU A 310 7.63 -5.52 -18.77
CA GLU A 310 6.98 -6.59 -19.53
C GLU A 310 6.06 -6.04 -20.63
N GLN A 311 5.27 -4.99 -20.37
CA GLN A 311 4.47 -4.33 -21.41
C GLN A 311 5.32 -3.65 -22.47
N LEU A 312 6.42 -2.99 -22.09
CA LEU A 312 7.38 -2.42 -23.04
C LEU A 312 8.08 -3.49 -23.88
N SER A 313 8.45 -4.63 -23.26
CA SER A 313 9.06 -5.75 -24.00
C SER A 313 8.08 -6.42 -24.96
N LEU A 314 6.79 -6.51 -24.60
CA LEU A 314 5.72 -7.01 -25.47
C LEU A 314 5.38 -6.04 -26.61
N MET A 315 5.45 -4.72 -26.38
CA MET A 315 5.30 -3.72 -27.43
C MET A 315 6.49 -3.75 -28.41
N MET A 316 7.72 -3.90 -27.92
CA MET A 316 8.90 -4.00 -28.80
C MET A 316 8.93 -5.27 -29.65
N LYS A 317 8.37 -6.40 -29.15
CA LYS A 317 8.21 -7.64 -29.94
C LYS A 317 7.09 -7.60 -30.99
N ARG A 318 6.19 -6.59 -30.94
CA ARG A 318 5.14 -6.39 -31.97
C ARG A 318 5.56 -5.45 -33.10
N VAL A 319 6.71 -4.83 -32.99
CA VAL A 319 7.26 -3.89 -34.00
C VAL A 319 8.39 -4.53 -34.84
N GLN A 320 8.80 -5.76 -34.50
CA GLN A 320 9.59 -6.67 -35.36
C GLN A 320 8.67 -7.69 -36.02
#